data_6f59bf7bac76a16d542cbc90522fb7cd
#
_entry.id   6f59bf7bac76a16d542cbc90522fb7cd
#
_cell.length_a   1.000
_cell.length_b   1.000
_cell.length_c   1.000
_cell.angle_alpha   90.00
_cell.angle_beta   90.00
_cell.angle_gamma   90.00
#
_symmetry.space_group_name_H-M   'P 1'
#
loop_
_entity.id
_entity.type
_entity.pdbx_description
1 polymer ?
#
loop_
_entity_poly.entity_id
_entity_poly.type
_entity_poly.pdbx_seq_one_letter_code
_entity_poly.pdbx_strand_id
1 'polypeptide(L)'
;GPGNNGGDALAVARLLAEKGYQVKAYLFNTKGYLSADCEENKQRLLEMKEVDFHEVTSQFVPPALTINHVVIDGLFGSGLNKPLEGGFASVVKYINASLATIVAIDVPSGLMGEENLYTPQTAIIKANLTLTLQQPKLAFLFAENHPYVGEWEVLDIGLSKQAIEETPTSWKMITEDDVKQLLKPRAKHSHKGTYGKGLLIAGSHGMAGASILAAKGALRSGIGLLTIHLPFLNNAIVQTAVPEAMTEIDVHDTCFSAEVDTDDYQAVAIGPGL
;
A
#
# COMPACT_ATOMS: atom_id res chain seq x y z
N GLY A 1 -0.33 22.26 8.43
CA GLY A 1 -1.54 22.80 7.80
C GLY A 1 -2.59 23.23 8.81
N PRO A 2 -3.69 23.84 8.36
CA PRO A 2 -4.72 24.38 9.27
C PRO A 2 -5.76 23.33 9.71
N GLY A 3 -5.76 22.14 9.12
CA GLY A 3 -6.70 21.05 9.43
C GLY A 3 -6.20 20.10 10.52
N ASN A 4 -6.92 18.99 10.72
CA ASN A 4 -6.60 18.00 11.75
C ASN A 4 -5.19 17.41 11.61
N ASN A 5 -4.75 17.12 10.39
CA ASN A 5 -3.37 16.66 10.15
C ASN A 5 -2.31 17.67 10.64
N GLY A 6 -2.62 18.97 10.53
CA GLY A 6 -1.79 20.02 11.15
C GLY A 6 -1.82 19.97 12.67
N GLY A 7 -2.98 19.69 13.26
CA GLY A 7 -3.14 19.46 14.70
C GLY A 7 -2.30 18.28 15.18
N ASP A 8 -2.32 17.16 14.44
CA ASP A 8 -1.49 15.99 14.73
C ASP A 8 0.00 16.33 14.69
N ALA A 9 0.43 17.12 13.68
CA ALA A 9 1.83 17.57 13.59
C ALA A 9 2.24 18.47 14.76
N LEU A 10 1.34 19.35 15.26
CA LEU A 10 1.60 20.16 16.43
C LEU A 10 1.67 19.31 17.72
N ALA A 11 0.82 18.28 17.83
CA ALA A 11 0.90 17.31 18.92
C ALA A 11 2.22 16.55 18.90
N VAL A 12 2.67 16.08 17.72
CA VAL A 12 3.97 15.42 17.53
C VAL A 12 5.10 16.37 17.91
N ALA A 13 5.04 17.65 17.50
CA ALA A 13 6.04 18.64 17.84
C ALA A 13 6.18 18.79 19.37
N ARG A 14 5.06 18.88 20.09
CA ARG A 14 5.04 18.94 21.55
C ARG A 14 5.66 17.70 22.18
N LEU A 15 5.21 16.51 21.77
CA LEU A 15 5.69 15.23 22.32
C LEU A 15 7.18 14.99 22.05
N LEU A 16 7.70 15.43 20.93
CA LEU A 16 9.14 15.36 20.62
C LEU A 16 9.94 16.33 21.51
N ALA A 17 9.45 17.54 21.74
CA ALA A 17 10.09 18.50 22.64
C ALA A 17 10.14 17.97 24.08
N GLU A 18 9.05 17.38 24.58
CA GLU A 18 9.00 16.70 25.89
C GLU A 18 10.05 15.58 26.03
N LYS A 19 10.43 14.95 24.90
CA LYS A 19 11.49 13.94 24.85
C LYS A 19 12.91 14.52 24.66
N GLY A 20 13.05 15.86 24.64
CA GLY A 20 14.32 16.57 24.55
C GLY A 20 14.84 16.81 23.12
N TYR A 21 14.02 16.59 22.10
CA TYR A 21 14.40 16.96 20.73
C TYR A 21 14.28 18.48 20.53
N GLN A 22 15.17 19.03 19.69
CA GLN A 22 15.05 20.42 19.25
C GLN A 22 14.00 20.50 18.13
N VAL A 23 12.91 21.20 18.39
CA VAL A 23 11.75 21.24 17.49
C VAL A 23 11.48 22.67 17.03
N LYS A 24 11.31 22.84 15.70
CA LYS A 24 10.76 24.03 15.06
C LYS A 24 9.44 23.68 14.40
N ALA A 25 8.37 24.36 14.77
CA ALA A 25 7.05 24.11 14.24
C ALA A 25 6.54 25.28 13.40
N TYR A 26 6.09 25.00 12.18
CA TYR A 26 5.56 26.00 11.23
C TYR A 26 4.10 25.68 10.93
N LEU A 27 3.18 26.49 11.45
CA LEU A 27 1.75 26.37 11.20
C LEU A 27 1.33 27.30 10.04
N PHE A 28 0.96 26.72 8.92
CA PHE A 28 0.49 27.47 7.75
C PHE A 28 -1.02 27.77 7.88
N ASN A 29 -1.34 28.98 8.35
CA ASN A 29 -2.70 29.48 8.57
C ASN A 29 -3.02 30.66 7.62
N THR A 30 -2.92 30.44 6.32
CA THR A 30 -3.10 31.51 5.30
C THR A 30 -4.54 31.95 5.12
N LYS A 31 -5.53 31.21 5.63
CA LYS A 31 -6.95 31.51 5.52
C LYS A 31 -7.56 32.08 6.80
N GLY A 32 -6.79 32.14 7.89
CA GLY A 32 -7.23 32.70 9.17
C GLY A 32 -8.21 31.84 9.96
N TYR A 33 -8.33 30.54 9.67
CA TYR A 33 -9.09 29.60 10.47
C TYR A 33 -8.37 28.26 10.60
N LEU A 34 -8.54 27.61 11.74
CA LEU A 34 -8.00 26.29 12.07
C LEU A 34 -9.15 25.34 12.39
N SER A 35 -8.93 24.03 12.23
CA SER A 35 -9.85 23.05 12.81
C SER A 35 -9.79 23.12 14.35
N ALA A 36 -10.83 22.65 15.03
CA ALA A 36 -10.88 22.66 16.48
C ALA A 36 -9.67 21.94 17.10
N ASP A 37 -9.33 20.77 16.59
CA ASP A 37 -8.19 19.99 17.07
C ASP A 37 -6.85 20.69 16.79
N CYS A 38 -6.72 21.36 15.64
CA CYS A 38 -5.51 22.13 15.32
C CYS A 38 -5.34 23.32 16.25
N GLU A 39 -6.42 24.07 16.52
CA GLU A 39 -6.40 25.20 17.46
C GLU A 39 -6.06 24.74 18.88
N GLU A 40 -6.67 23.66 19.36
CA GLU A 40 -6.37 23.11 20.69
C GLU A 40 -4.90 22.69 20.81
N ASN A 41 -4.36 21.96 19.81
CA ASN A 41 -2.96 21.55 19.84
C ASN A 41 -2.00 22.74 19.69
N LYS A 42 -2.40 23.80 18.95
CA LYS A 42 -1.66 25.06 18.90
C LYS A 42 -1.58 25.70 20.29
N GLN A 43 -2.69 25.81 21.02
CA GLN A 43 -2.69 26.39 22.36
C GLN A 43 -1.80 25.60 23.32
N ARG A 44 -1.91 24.27 23.31
CA ARG A 44 -1.06 23.37 24.12
C ARG A 44 0.44 23.53 23.77
N LEU A 45 0.77 23.74 22.51
CA LEU A 45 2.15 23.96 22.06
C LEU A 45 2.69 25.31 22.53
N LEU A 46 1.86 26.37 22.50
CA LEU A 46 2.26 27.71 22.92
C LEU A 46 2.54 27.82 24.43
N GLU A 47 2.00 26.91 25.26
CA GLU A 47 2.32 26.81 26.68
C GLU A 47 3.76 26.29 26.91
N MET A 48 4.38 25.66 25.88
CA MET A 48 5.74 25.14 25.94
C MET A 48 6.74 26.17 25.42
N LYS A 49 7.81 26.40 26.20
CA LYS A 49 8.88 27.31 25.80
C LYS A 49 9.97 26.66 24.96
N GLU A 50 9.96 25.35 24.91
CA GLU A 50 11.00 24.51 24.27
C GLU A 50 10.83 24.39 22.77
N VAL A 51 9.66 24.78 22.21
CA VAL A 51 9.38 24.70 20.76
C VAL A 51 9.50 26.07 20.12
N ASP A 52 10.33 26.19 19.10
CA ASP A 52 10.42 27.37 18.24
C ASP A 52 9.23 27.37 17.26
N PHE A 53 8.15 28.05 17.65
CA PHE A 53 6.87 28.04 16.93
C PHE A 53 6.70 29.28 16.05
N HIS A 54 6.31 29.06 14.79
CA HIS A 54 6.04 30.10 13.80
C HIS A 54 4.68 29.89 13.14
N GLU A 55 3.78 30.87 13.26
CA GLU A 55 2.55 30.90 12.49
C GLU A 55 2.75 31.68 11.18
N VAL A 56 2.54 31.00 10.06
CA VAL A 56 2.73 31.55 8.69
C VAL A 56 1.35 31.95 8.15
N THR A 57 1.09 33.23 8.07
CA THR A 57 -0.18 33.79 7.57
C THR A 57 -0.06 34.39 6.17
N SER A 58 1.14 34.73 5.73
CA SER A 58 1.39 35.34 4.43
C SER A 58 2.70 34.92 3.79
N GLN A 59 3.80 35.52 4.20
CA GLN A 59 5.13 35.21 3.69
C GLN A 59 5.81 34.13 4.55
N PHE A 60 6.48 33.21 3.90
CA PHE A 60 7.26 32.16 4.55
C PHE A 60 8.71 32.22 4.10
N VAL A 61 9.61 32.36 5.06
CA VAL A 61 11.04 32.20 4.85
C VAL A 61 11.42 30.80 5.34
N PRO A 62 11.72 29.87 4.43
CA PRO A 62 12.00 28.51 4.83
C PRO A 62 13.34 28.42 5.58
N PRO A 63 13.42 27.61 6.66
CA PRO A 63 14.69 27.37 7.37
C PRO A 63 15.64 26.57 6.49
N ALA A 64 16.95 26.70 6.68
CA ALA A 64 17.91 25.82 6.01
C ALA A 64 17.70 24.39 6.49
N LEU A 65 17.47 23.46 5.54
CA LEU A 65 17.31 22.04 5.79
C LEU A 65 18.57 21.30 5.34
N THR A 66 19.09 20.43 6.21
CA THR A 66 20.29 19.63 5.97
C THR A 66 19.99 18.15 6.22
N ILE A 67 20.94 17.28 5.93
CA ILE A 67 20.84 15.83 6.19
C ILE A 67 20.59 15.48 7.69
N ASN A 68 20.91 16.39 8.60
CA ASN A 68 20.70 16.19 10.05
C ASN A 68 19.29 16.57 10.51
N HIS A 69 18.43 17.04 9.61
CA HIS A 69 17.07 17.42 9.93
C HIS A 69 16.09 16.30 9.56
N VAL A 70 15.05 16.15 10.38
CA VAL A 70 13.86 15.40 10.05
C VAL A 70 12.72 16.39 9.85
N VAL A 71 12.09 16.34 8.69
CA VAL A 71 10.89 17.12 8.38
C VAL A 71 9.67 16.24 8.63
N ILE A 72 8.79 16.69 9.52
CA ILE A 72 7.49 16.06 9.74
C ILE A 72 6.47 16.80 8.89
N ASP A 73 5.96 16.12 7.88
CA ASP A 73 4.93 16.66 6.98
C ASP A 73 3.53 16.41 7.55
N GLY A 74 2.89 17.49 8.00
CA GLY A 74 1.49 17.51 8.44
C GLY A 74 0.74 18.66 7.78
N LEU A 75 1.07 19.05 6.53
CA LEU A 75 0.36 20.12 5.84
C LEU A 75 -1.07 19.70 5.46
N PHE A 76 -1.21 18.52 4.83
CA PHE A 76 -2.49 17.97 4.42
C PHE A 76 -2.47 16.45 4.60
N GLY A 77 -3.60 15.88 5.03
CA GLY A 77 -3.83 14.43 5.14
C GLY A 77 -4.84 13.95 4.11
N SER A 78 -5.54 12.86 4.41
CA SER A 78 -6.54 12.19 3.56
C SER A 78 -7.72 13.07 3.12
N GLY A 79 -7.95 14.19 3.77
CA GLY A 79 -8.98 15.17 3.38
C GLY A 79 -8.64 16.05 2.17
N LEU A 80 -7.46 15.89 1.56
CA LEU A 80 -7.08 16.63 0.36
C LEU A 80 -7.88 16.14 -0.84
N ASN A 81 -8.55 17.06 -1.55
CA ASN A 81 -9.42 16.74 -2.68
C ASN A 81 -9.08 17.50 -3.97
N LYS A 82 -7.98 18.23 -3.99
CA LYS A 82 -7.46 18.94 -5.15
C LYS A 82 -5.95 19.12 -5.05
N PRO A 83 -5.26 19.26 -6.19
CA PRO A 83 -3.82 19.50 -6.22
C PRO A 83 -3.40 20.73 -5.42
N LEU A 84 -2.18 20.67 -4.86
CA LEU A 84 -1.57 21.83 -4.19
C LEU A 84 -1.07 22.85 -5.21
N GLU A 85 -1.36 24.11 -4.94
CA GLU A 85 -0.98 25.23 -5.78
C GLU A 85 -0.31 26.35 -4.95
N GLY A 86 0.27 27.34 -5.66
CA GLY A 86 0.81 28.56 -5.05
C GLY A 86 1.85 28.30 -3.97
N GLY A 87 1.67 28.93 -2.80
CA GLY A 87 2.61 28.87 -1.68
C GLY A 87 2.83 27.45 -1.15
N PHE A 88 1.79 26.63 -1.03
CA PHE A 88 1.93 25.24 -0.58
C PHE A 88 2.74 24.40 -1.55
N ALA A 89 2.51 24.52 -2.86
CA ALA A 89 3.32 23.83 -3.86
C ALA A 89 4.80 24.27 -3.79
N SER A 90 5.06 25.54 -3.49
CA SER A 90 6.42 26.06 -3.32
C SER A 90 7.10 25.47 -2.08
N VAL A 91 6.39 25.36 -0.96
CA VAL A 91 6.88 24.71 0.26
C VAL A 91 7.23 23.24 0.01
N VAL A 92 6.34 22.52 -0.66
CA VAL A 92 6.58 21.11 -1.04
C VAL A 92 7.83 20.97 -1.90
N LYS A 93 7.99 21.82 -2.93
CA LYS A 93 9.19 21.81 -3.78
C LYS A 93 10.46 22.09 -2.99
N TYR A 94 10.41 23.04 -2.05
CA TYR A 94 11.53 23.35 -1.19
C TYR A 94 11.93 22.16 -0.31
N ILE A 95 10.95 21.52 0.35
CA ILE A 95 11.20 20.35 1.19
C ILE A 95 11.78 19.20 0.37
N ASN A 96 11.21 18.90 -0.80
CA ASN A 96 11.69 17.84 -1.68
C ASN A 96 13.09 18.07 -2.24
N ALA A 97 13.52 19.33 -2.36
CA ALA A 97 14.87 19.70 -2.81
C ALA A 97 15.92 19.61 -1.70
N SER A 98 15.52 19.42 -0.45
CA SER A 98 16.41 19.31 0.70
C SER A 98 17.02 17.91 0.83
N LEU A 99 18.05 17.78 1.67
CA LEU A 99 18.66 16.51 2.06
C LEU A 99 18.08 15.96 3.38
N ALA A 100 17.03 16.58 3.92
CA ALA A 100 16.40 16.15 5.16
C ALA A 100 15.65 14.83 4.97
N THR A 101 15.56 14.02 6.02
CA THR A 101 14.64 12.88 6.06
C THR A 101 13.21 13.39 6.23
N ILE A 102 12.30 12.93 5.38
CA ILE A 102 10.90 13.39 5.40
C ILE A 102 10.01 12.27 5.90
N VAL A 103 9.24 12.56 6.95
CA VAL A 103 8.23 11.67 7.52
C VAL A 103 6.85 12.32 7.35
N ALA A 104 5.96 11.67 6.62
CA ALA A 104 4.60 12.15 6.40
C ALA A 104 3.62 11.57 7.43
N ILE A 105 2.74 12.41 7.95
CA ILE A 105 1.60 11.99 8.78
C ILE A 105 0.41 11.73 7.86
N ASP A 106 -0.19 10.56 7.98
CA ASP A 106 -1.36 10.06 7.27
C ASP A 106 -1.14 9.87 5.75
N VAL A 107 -0.91 10.94 5.00
CA VAL A 107 -0.66 10.92 3.55
C VAL A 107 0.37 11.99 3.22
N PRO A 108 1.37 11.72 2.37
CA PRO A 108 2.28 12.75 1.89
C PRO A 108 1.51 13.93 1.30
N SER A 109 1.76 15.14 1.80
CA SER A 109 1.00 16.31 1.38
C SER A 109 1.09 16.55 -0.13
N GLY A 110 -0.07 16.73 -0.74
CA GLY A 110 -0.22 16.83 -2.19
C GLY A 110 -0.68 15.53 -2.86
N LEU A 111 -0.50 14.37 -2.23
CA LEU A 111 -1.07 13.10 -2.68
C LEU A 111 -2.52 12.99 -2.20
N MET A 112 -3.44 12.64 -3.08
CA MET A 112 -4.82 12.29 -2.72
C MET A 112 -4.91 10.80 -2.39
N GLY A 113 -5.81 10.43 -1.47
CA GLY A 113 -5.91 9.07 -0.94
C GLY A 113 -6.30 7.99 -1.96
N GLU A 114 -6.86 8.38 -3.09
CA GLU A 114 -7.33 7.48 -4.15
C GLU A 114 -6.67 7.81 -5.48
N GLU A 115 -7.30 8.63 -6.33
CA GLU A 115 -6.87 8.93 -7.68
C GLU A 115 -5.95 10.16 -7.74
N ASN A 116 -4.82 10.04 -8.49
CA ASN A 116 -3.82 11.09 -8.63
C ASN A 116 -3.43 11.39 -10.10
N LEU A 117 -4.19 10.92 -11.09
CA LEU A 117 -3.88 11.06 -12.52
C LEU A 117 -3.60 12.51 -12.96
N TYR A 118 -4.29 13.46 -12.38
CA TYR A 118 -4.17 14.89 -12.73
C TYR A 118 -3.41 15.71 -11.69
N THR A 119 -2.78 15.05 -10.70
CA THR A 119 -2.03 15.73 -9.64
C THR A 119 -0.63 16.08 -10.15
N PRO A 120 -0.19 17.36 -10.10
CA PRO A 120 1.16 17.72 -10.48
C PRO A 120 2.20 17.06 -9.57
N GLN A 121 3.00 16.17 -10.11
CA GLN A 121 4.01 15.39 -9.38
C GLN A 121 5.02 16.26 -8.62
N THR A 122 5.23 17.51 -9.07
CA THR A 122 6.12 18.46 -8.42
C THR A 122 5.55 19.09 -7.15
N ALA A 123 4.26 18.92 -6.89
CA ALA A 123 3.55 19.44 -5.73
C ALA A 123 3.12 18.35 -4.73
N ILE A 124 3.78 17.19 -4.78
CA ILE A 124 3.59 16.08 -3.84
C ILE A 124 4.87 15.91 -3.03
N ILE A 125 4.77 15.81 -1.71
CA ILE A 125 5.89 15.46 -0.82
C ILE A 125 6.43 14.09 -1.21
N LYS A 126 7.78 13.98 -1.22
CA LYS A 126 8.49 12.71 -1.38
C LYS A 126 8.94 12.23 -0.01
N ALA A 127 8.08 11.53 0.68
CA ALA A 127 8.38 11.02 2.01
C ALA A 127 9.38 9.84 1.94
N ASN A 128 10.25 9.76 2.94
CA ASN A 128 11.04 8.56 3.19
C ASN A 128 10.21 7.52 3.96
N LEU A 129 9.32 8.01 4.85
CA LEU A 129 8.41 7.20 5.64
C LEU A 129 7.05 7.89 5.71
N THR A 130 5.98 7.13 5.52
CA THR A 130 4.60 7.58 5.74
C THR A 130 3.98 6.79 6.88
N LEU A 131 3.55 7.49 7.94
CA LEU A 131 2.82 6.91 9.06
C LEU A 131 1.33 7.16 8.84
N THR A 132 0.65 6.19 8.23
CA THR A 132 -0.76 6.35 7.85
C THR A 132 -1.69 5.89 8.95
N LEU A 133 -2.81 6.58 9.12
CA LEU A 133 -3.74 6.37 10.22
C LEU A 133 -4.79 5.33 9.84
N GLN A 134 -4.97 4.32 10.69
CA GLN A 134 -5.97 3.25 10.72
C GLN A 134 -5.94 2.29 9.54
N GLN A 135 -5.84 2.79 8.31
CA GLN A 135 -5.88 1.98 7.09
C GLN A 135 -4.93 2.54 6.02
N PRO A 136 -4.31 1.68 5.20
CA PRO A 136 -3.57 2.14 4.04
C PRO A 136 -4.53 2.84 3.07
N LYS A 137 -4.04 3.85 2.38
CA LYS A 137 -4.83 4.53 1.34
C LYS A 137 -4.63 3.80 0.01
N LEU A 138 -5.68 3.75 -0.81
CA LEU A 138 -5.63 3.08 -2.12
C LEU A 138 -4.45 3.60 -2.97
N ALA A 139 -4.18 4.90 -2.93
CA ALA A 139 -3.07 5.53 -3.63
C ALA A 139 -1.70 4.92 -3.32
N PHE A 140 -1.48 4.33 -2.13
CA PHE A 140 -0.19 3.75 -1.73
C PHE A 140 0.13 2.45 -2.49
N LEU A 141 -0.90 1.79 -3.01
CA LEU A 141 -0.78 0.50 -3.70
C LEU A 141 -0.50 0.66 -5.20
N PHE A 142 -0.48 1.89 -5.72
CA PHE A 142 -0.16 2.17 -7.11
C PHE A 142 1.33 2.47 -7.29
N ALA A 143 1.96 1.79 -8.24
CA ALA A 143 3.40 1.88 -8.49
C ALA A 143 3.88 3.31 -8.78
N GLU A 144 3.09 4.10 -9.48
CA GLU A 144 3.38 5.51 -9.81
C GLU A 144 3.47 6.42 -8.58
N ASN A 145 2.84 6.04 -7.46
CA ASN A 145 2.85 6.82 -6.23
C ASN A 145 3.96 6.40 -5.26
N HIS A 146 4.60 5.26 -5.49
CA HIS A 146 5.68 4.76 -4.63
C HIS A 146 6.80 5.80 -4.36
N PRO A 147 7.26 6.63 -5.34
CA PRO A 147 8.27 7.64 -5.10
C PRO A 147 7.87 8.75 -4.11
N TYR A 148 6.57 8.89 -3.80
CA TYR A 148 6.04 9.90 -2.88
C TYR A 148 5.75 9.33 -1.50
N VAL A 149 5.32 8.08 -1.45
CA VAL A 149 4.91 7.41 -0.20
C VAL A 149 6.11 6.91 0.60
N GLY A 150 7.18 6.47 -0.08
CA GLY A 150 8.31 5.80 0.54
C GLY A 150 7.91 4.50 1.24
N GLU A 151 8.63 4.14 2.30
CA GLU A 151 8.15 3.10 3.22
C GLU A 151 6.91 3.59 3.96
N TRP A 152 5.97 2.70 4.30
CA TRP A 152 4.79 3.11 5.03
C TRP A 152 4.39 2.12 6.11
N GLU A 153 3.81 2.64 7.18
CA GLU A 153 3.32 1.87 8.32
C GLU A 153 1.91 2.34 8.70
N VAL A 154 1.04 1.41 9.04
CA VAL A 154 -0.33 1.70 9.50
C VAL A 154 -0.35 1.81 11.01
N LEU A 155 -0.78 2.96 11.52
CA LEU A 155 -0.97 3.20 12.93
C LEU A 155 -2.45 3.01 13.29
N ASP A 156 -2.75 2.09 14.19
CA ASP A 156 -4.10 1.92 14.75
C ASP A 156 -4.41 3.11 15.68
N ILE A 157 -5.43 3.88 15.34
CA ILE A 157 -5.92 5.01 16.13
C ILE A 157 -7.18 4.70 16.91
N GLY A 158 -7.58 3.42 16.98
CA GLY A 158 -8.69 2.95 17.79
C GLY A 158 -10.07 3.24 17.20
N LEU A 159 -10.22 3.31 15.87
CA LEU A 159 -11.53 3.43 15.26
C LEU A 159 -12.38 2.17 15.52
N SER A 160 -13.71 2.34 15.54
CA SER A 160 -14.64 1.23 15.72
C SER A 160 -14.49 0.20 14.62
N LYS A 161 -14.13 -1.04 14.98
CA LYS A 161 -14.04 -2.16 14.03
C LYS A 161 -15.37 -2.42 13.34
N GLN A 162 -16.48 -2.35 14.08
CA GLN A 162 -17.81 -2.50 13.53
C GLN A 162 -18.11 -1.44 12.46
N ALA A 163 -17.76 -0.17 12.70
CA ALA A 163 -17.96 0.89 11.72
C ALA A 163 -17.10 0.69 10.45
N ILE A 164 -15.89 0.16 10.60
CA ILE A 164 -15.02 -0.18 9.46
C ILE A 164 -15.63 -1.31 8.64
N GLU A 165 -16.12 -2.38 9.28
CA GLU A 165 -16.72 -3.54 8.62
C GLU A 165 -18.04 -3.20 7.93
N GLU A 166 -18.87 -2.33 8.53
CA GLU A 166 -20.14 -1.90 7.98
C GLU A 166 -20.03 -0.81 6.89
N THR A 167 -18.87 -0.17 6.76
CA THR A 167 -18.65 0.86 5.74
C THR A 167 -18.53 0.22 4.35
N PRO A 168 -19.42 0.53 3.40
CA PRO A 168 -19.37 -0.06 2.07
C PRO A 168 -18.10 0.39 1.32
N THR A 169 -17.40 -0.56 0.74
CA THR A 169 -16.22 -0.32 -0.08
C THR A 169 -16.15 -1.29 -1.25
N SER A 170 -15.65 -0.81 -2.40
CA SER A 170 -15.36 -1.64 -3.57
C SER A 170 -13.97 -2.27 -3.51
N TRP A 171 -13.12 -1.85 -2.55
CA TRP A 171 -11.74 -2.29 -2.45
C TRP A 171 -11.53 -3.10 -1.18
N LYS A 172 -10.87 -4.24 -1.33
CA LYS A 172 -10.48 -5.11 -0.20
C LYS A 172 -9.02 -5.48 -0.33
N MET A 173 -8.29 -5.34 0.76
CA MET A 173 -6.92 -5.81 0.88
C MET A 173 -6.94 -7.16 1.62
N ILE A 174 -6.34 -8.18 1.01
CA ILE A 174 -6.15 -9.48 1.66
C ILE A 174 -4.96 -9.38 2.59
N THR A 175 -5.17 -9.64 3.86
CA THR A 175 -4.14 -9.63 4.89
C THR A 175 -3.62 -11.04 5.19
N GLU A 176 -2.52 -11.12 5.94
CA GLU A 176 -1.99 -12.40 6.41
C GLU A 176 -3.01 -13.17 7.26
N ASP A 177 -3.80 -12.46 8.07
CA ASP A 177 -4.82 -13.07 8.91
C ASP A 177 -6.00 -13.62 8.09
N ASP A 178 -6.40 -12.95 7.01
CA ASP A 178 -7.38 -13.48 6.07
C ASP A 178 -6.89 -14.79 5.45
N VAL A 179 -5.62 -14.84 5.03
CA VAL A 179 -5.02 -16.07 4.49
C VAL A 179 -4.97 -17.17 5.55
N LYS A 180 -4.57 -16.86 6.79
CA LYS A 180 -4.54 -17.85 7.90
C LYS A 180 -5.91 -18.46 8.14
N GLN A 181 -6.99 -17.68 8.07
CA GLN A 181 -8.36 -18.17 8.24
C GLN A 181 -8.82 -19.11 7.12
N LEU A 182 -8.29 -18.95 5.91
CA LEU A 182 -8.57 -19.83 4.78
C LEU A 182 -7.84 -21.16 4.86
N LEU A 183 -6.70 -21.23 5.57
CA LEU A 183 -5.91 -22.44 5.73
C LEU A 183 -6.56 -23.38 6.74
N LYS A 184 -6.95 -24.57 6.27
CA LYS A 184 -7.53 -25.61 7.14
C LYS A 184 -6.46 -26.64 7.51
N PRO A 185 -6.31 -27.02 8.80
CA PRO A 185 -5.43 -28.09 9.22
C PRO A 185 -5.83 -29.40 8.53
N ARG A 186 -4.84 -30.16 8.04
CA ARG A 186 -5.10 -31.47 7.42
C ARG A 186 -5.46 -32.49 8.49
N ALA A 187 -6.58 -33.17 8.31
CA ALA A 187 -6.97 -34.26 9.21
C ALA A 187 -6.04 -35.46 9.06
N LYS A 188 -5.75 -36.15 10.18
CA LYS A 188 -4.80 -37.29 10.23
C LYS A 188 -5.13 -38.43 9.25
N HIS A 189 -6.41 -38.66 8.99
CA HIS A 189 -6.89 -39.74 8.13
C HIS A 189 -7.47 -39.24 6.79
N SER A 190 -7.11 -38.01 6.36
CA SER A 190 -7.50 -37.48 5.06
C SER A 190 -6.62 -38.07 3.94
N HIS A 191 -7.15 -38.06 2.74
CA HIS A 191 -6.45 -38.47 1.51
C HIS A 191 -6.48 -37.35 0.46
N LYS A 192 -5.69 -37.50 -0.60
CA LYS A 192 -5.57 -36.48 -1.64
C LYS A 192 -6.92 -36.01 -2.22
N GLY A 193 -7.90 -36.90 -2.39
CA GLY A 193 -9.23 -36.55 -2.91
C GLY A 193 -10.06 -35.67 -1.96
N THR A 194 -9.71 -35.58 -0.66
CA THR A 194 -10.39 -34.72 0.31
C THR A 194 -10.12 -33.23 0.08
N TYR A 195 -9.00 -32.92 -0.55
CA TYR A 195 -8.52 -31.55 -0.75
C TYR A 195 -8.75 -30.99 -2.17
N GLY A 196 -9.65 -31.64 -2.90
CA GLY A 196 -10.12 -31.17 -4.20
C GLY A 196 -9.19 -31.50 -5.36
N LYS A 197 -9.75 -31.32 -6.56
CA LYS A 197 -9.08 -31.44 -7.86
C LYS A 197 -9.03 -30.06 -8.49
N GLY A 198 -7.87 -29.66 -8.98
CA GLY A 198 -7.70 -28.43 -9.75
C GLY A 198 -7.21 -28.71 -11.16
N LEU A 199 -7.66 -27.87 -12.07
CA LEU A 199 -7.17 -27.78 -13.43
C LEU A 199 -6.37 -26.50 -13.60
N LEU A 200 -5.16 -26.61 -14.13
CA LEU A 200 -4.31 -25.49 -14.49
C LEU A 200 -4.07 -25.50 -15.99
N ILE A 201 -4.59 -24.52 -16.71
CA ILE A 201 -4.34 -24.32 -18.14
C ILE A 201 -3.23 -23.29 -18.26
N ALA A 202 -2.01 -23.72 -18.63
CA ALA A 202 -0.84 -22.86 -18.55
C ALA A 202 0.34 -23.35 -19.41
N GLY A 203 1.16 -22.41 -19.85
CA GLY A 203 2.44 -22.68 -20.49
C GLY A 203 2.38 -22.99 -21.98
N SER A 204 2.54 -21.98 -22.83
CA SER A 204 2.84 -22.20 -24.25
C SER A 204 4.28 -22.69 -24.46
N HIS A 205 4.60 -23.11 -25.65
CA HIS A 205 5.98 -23.54 -26.00
C HIS A 205 6.98 -22.41 -25.71
N GLY A 206 8.04 -22.75 -25.01
CA GLY A 206 9.01 -21.76 -24.49
C GLY A 206 8.66 -21.13 -23.15
N MET A 207 7.42 -21.32 -22.63
CA MET A 207 6.94 -20.79 -21.35
C MET A 207 6.56 -21.87 -20.33
N ALA A 208 7.10 -23.08 -20.46
CA ALA A 208 6.87 -24.18 -19.52
C ALA A 208 7.21 -23.82 -18.05
N GLY A 209 8.16 -22.90 -17.83
CA GLY A 209 8.51 -22.41 -16.51
C GLY A 209 7.35 -21.75 -15.77
N ALA A 210 6.48 -21.04 -16.47
CA ALA A 210 5.30 -20.40 -15.89
C ALA A 210 4.31 -21.43 -15.34
N SER A 211 4.01 -22.49 -16.12
CA SER A 211 3.15 -23.59 -15.67
C SER A 211 3.76 -24.36 -14.50
N ILE A 212 5.08 -24.56 -14.48
CA ILE A 212 5.79 -25.22 -13.39
C ILE A 212 5.66 -24.43 -12.07
N LEU A 213 5.88 -23.10 -12.13
CA LEU A 213 5.77 -22.25 -10.94
C LEU A 213 4.35 -22.21 -10.40
N ALA A 214 3.35 -22.09 -11.29
CA ALA A 214 1.94 -22.10 -10.90
C ALA A 214 1.52 -23.44 -10.30
N ALA A 215 1.95 -24.57 -10.91
CA ALA A 215 1.68 -25.91 -10.41
C ALA A 215 2.29 -26.16 -9.03
N LYS A 216 3.56 -25.75 -8.82
CA LYS A 216 4.21 -25.83 -7.51
C LYS A 216 3.50 -24.96 -6.47
N GLY A 217 3.03 -23.78 -6.86
CA GLY A 217 2.23 -22.90 -6.00
C GLY A 217 0.93 -23.58 -5.57
N ALA A 218 0.17 -24.15 -6.52
CA ALA A 218 -1.08 -24.86 -6.24
C ALA A 218 -0.87 -26.06 -5.31
N LEU A 219 0.13 -26.89 -5.58
CA LEU A 219 0.43 -28.07 -4.76
C LEU A 219 0.84 -27.68 -3.32
N ARG A 220 1.66 -26.63 -3.17
CA ARG A 220 2.07 -26.12 -1.85
C ARG A 220 0.95 -25.44 -1.09
N SER A 221 -0.01 -24.86 -1.78
CA SER A 221 -1.22 -24.29 -1.16
C SER A 221 -2.18 -25.38 -0.64
N GLY A 222 -1.93 -26.65 -0.98
CA GLY A 222 -2.62 -27.78 -0.36
C GLY A 222 -3.67 -28.46 -1.21
N ILE A 223 -3.75 -28.19 -2.52
CA ILE A 223 -4.65 -28.94 -3.42
C ILE A 223 -4.32 -30.44 -3.37
N GLY A 224 -5.35 -31.27 -3.44
CA GLY A 224 -5.21 -32.72 -3.35
C GLY A 224 -4.73 -33.38 -4.65
N LEU A 225 -5.29 -32.96 -5.77
CA LEU A 225 -4.96 -33.41 -7.12
C LEU A 225 -4.86 -32.21 -8.05
N LEU A 226 -3.84 -32.18 -8.88
CA LEU A 226 -3.65 -31.14 -9.88
C LEU A 226 -3.47 -31.78 -11.26
N THR A 227 -4.26 -31.33 -12.23
CA THR A 227 -4.07 -31.60 -13.64
C THR A 227 -3.58 -30.34 -14.33
N ILE A 228 -2.57 -30.44 -15.18
CA ILE A 228 -2.08 -29.33 -15.98
C ILE A 228 -2.43 -29.61 -17.43
N HIS A 229 -3.28 -28.77 -18.02
CA HIS A 229 -3.54 -28.77 -19.44
C HIS A 229 -2.49 -27.92 -20.15
N LEU A 230 -1.76 -28.51 -21.08
CA LEU A 230 -0.57 -27.91 -21.69
C LEU A 230 -0.30 -28.49 -23.10
N PRO A 231 0.43 -27.76 -23.96
CA PRO A 231 0.84 -28.27 -25.27
C PRO A 231 1.84 -29.41 -25.14
N PHE A 232 1.80 -30.32 -26.11
CA PHE A 232 2.62 -31.56 -26.14
C PHE A 232 4.10 -31.31 -25.88
N LEU A 233 4.69 -30.28 -26.50
CA LEU A 233 6.13 -29.99 -26.37
C LEU A 233 6.58 -29.65 -24.96
N ASN A 234 5.67 -29.23 -24.08
CA ASN A 234 5.96 -28.93 -22.68
C ASN A 234 5.78 -30.13 -21.75
N ASN A 235 5.14 -31.22 -22.20
CA ASN A 235 4.75 -32.32 -21.33
C ASN A 235 5.93 -32.93 -20.55
N ALA A 236 6.97 -33.33 -21.23
CA ALA A 236 8.14 -33.95 -20.59
C ALA A 236 8.84 -33.02 -19.60
N ILE A 237 8.89 -31.71 -19.94
CA ILE A 237 9.51 -30.69 -19.10
C ILE A 237 8.71 -30.54 -17.78
N VAL A 238 7.39 -30.45 -17.91
CA VAL A 238 6.51 -30.21 -16.74
C VAL A 238 6.42 -31.45 -15.86
N GLN A 239 6.25 -32.65 -16.42
CA GLN A 239 6.22 -33.90 -15.65
C GLN A 239 7.55 -34.19 -14.94
N THR A 240 8.68 -33.81 -15.53
CA THR A 240 9.97 -33.92 -14.86
C THR A 240 10.10 -32.96 -13.68
N ALA A 241 9.62 -31.73 -13.84
CA ALA A 241 9.76 -30.67 -12.83
C ALA A 241 8.70 -30.73 -11.72
N VAL A 242 7.53 -31.31 -12.00
CA VAL A 242 6.38 -31.43 -11.08
C VAL A 242 5.76 -32.82 -11.20
N PRO A 243 6.44 -33.87 -10.74
CA PRO A 243 5.97 -35.25 -10.91
C PRO A 243 4.67 -35.58 -10.14
N GLU A 244 4.27 -34.72 -9.20
CA GLU A 244 3.02 -34.85 -8.44
C GLU A 244 1.79 -34.43 -9.23
N ALA A 245 1.95 -33.66 -10.32
CA ALA A 245 0.85 -33.23 -11.17
C ALA A 245 0.61 -34.20 -12.32
N MET A 246 -0.67 -34.38 -12.66
CA MET A 246 -1.08 -35.04 -13.89
C MET A 246 -1.02 -34.04 -15.03
N THR A 247 -0.87 -34.52 -16.26
CA THR A 247 -0.91 -33.69 -17.46
C THR A 247 -2.02 -34.14 -18.40
N GLU A 248 -2.67 -33.18 -19.01
CA GLU A 248 -3.61 -33.30 -20.10
C GLU A 248 -3.06 -32.50 -21.29
N ILE A 249 -2.96 -33.19 -22.45
CA ILE A 249 -2.25 -32.60 -23.58
C ILE A 249 -3.24 -31.93 -24.52
N ASP A 250 -2.98 -30.68 -24.87
CA ASP A 250 -3.73 -29.91 -25.85
C ASP A 250 -3.58 -30.55 -27.25
N VAL A 251 -4.55 -30.34 -28.12
CA VAL A 251 -4.50 -30.81 -29.53
C VAL A 251 -3.42 -30.07 -30.33
N HIS A 252 -2.99 -28.91 -29.87
CA HIS A 252 -1.91 -28.16 -30.51
C HIS A 252 -0.58 -28.33 -29.77
N ASP A 253 0.50 -28.52 -30.49
CA ASP A 253 1.80 -28.86 -29.92
C ASP A 253 2.45 -27.70 -29.13
N THR A 254 2.10 -26.44 -29.45
CA THR A 254 2.83 -25.27 -28.99
C THR A 254 2.02 -24.30 -28.13
N CYS A 255 0.69 -24.34 -28.18
CA CYS A 255 -0.19 -23.40 -27.45
C CYS A 255 -1.49 -24.07 -27.03
N PHE A 256 -2.21 -23.43 -26.11
CA PHE A 256 -3.59 -23.77 -25.75
C PHE A 256 -4.53 -23.41 -26.91
N SER A 257 -5.39 -24.36 -27.30
CA SER A 257 -6.25 -24.19 -28.48
C SER A 257 -7.58 -24.93 -28.41
N ALA A 258 -7.74 -25.88 -27.50
CA ALA A 258 -8.92 -26.72 -27.42
C ALA A 258 -9.84 -26.33 -26.27
N GLU A 259 -11.13 -26.64 -26.41
CA GLU A 259 -12.04 -26.65 -25.24
C GLU A 259 -11.60 -27.76 -24.28
N VAL A 260 -11.67 -27.45 -22.98
CA VAL A 260 -11.30 -28.37 -21.92
C VAL A 260 -12.53 -28.60 -21.04
N ASP A 261 -12.84 -29.88 -20.79
CA ASP A 261 -13.89 -30.23 -19.84
C ASP A 261 -13.48 -29.87 -18.42
N THR A 262 -14.29 -29.07 -17.75
CA THR A 262 -14.03 -28.58 -16.41
C THR A 262 -14.93 -29.18 -15.33
N ASP A 263 -15.87 -30.05 -15.69
CA ASP A 263 -16.93 -30.55 -14.77
C ASP A 263 -16.38 -31.35 -13.59
N ASP A 264 -15.25 -32.03 -13.77
CA ASP A 264 -14.60 -32.84 -12.73
C ASP A 264 -13.72 -32.03 -11.75
N TYR A 265 -13.56 -30.72 -11.96
CA TYR A 265 -12.65 -29.89 -11.20
C TYR A 265 -13.39 -28.89 -10.27
N GLN A 266 -12.91 -28.74 -9.04
CA GLN A 266 -13.45 -27.79 -8.08
C GLN A 266 -12.82 -26.41 -8.23
N ALA A 267 -11.68 -26.31 -8.90
CA ALA A 267 -11.01 -25.06 -9.19
C ALA A 267 -10.34 -25.12 -10.56
N VAL A 268 -10.46 -24.05 -11.32
CA VAL A 268 -9.80 -23.88 -12.62
C VAL A 268 -8.97 -22.60 -12.59
N ALA A 269 -7.72 -22.68 -12.99
CA ALA A 269 -6.83 -21.55 -13.17
C ALA A 269 -6.33 -21.54 -14.61
N ILE A 270 -6.35 -20.35 -15.23
CA ILE A 270 -5.89 -20.15 -16.60
C ILE A 270 -5.02 -18.90 -16.68
N GLY A 271 -3.97 -18.96 -17.47
CA GLY A 271 -3.24 -17.74 -17.84
C GLY A 271 -1.72 -17.79 -17.83
N PRO A 272 -1.00 -18.36 -16.81
CA PRO A 272 0.45 -18.16 -16.80
C PRO A 272 1.12 -18.75 -18.05
N GLY A 273 1.70 -17.87 -18.87
CA GLY A 273 2.47 -18.28 -20.04
C GLY A 273 1.66 -18.83 -21.23
N LEU A 274 0.40 -18.40 -21.39
CA LEU A 274 -0.41 -18.70 -22.57
C LEU A 274 -0.03 -17.83 -23.76
#